data_fd7b3155e3534ca25f3a3e8b246ee0f4
#
_entry.id   fd7b3155e3534ca25f3a3e8b246ee0f4
#
_cell.length_a   1.000
_cell.length_b   1.000
_cell.length_c   1.000
_cell.angle_alpha   90.00
_cell.angle_beta   90.00
_cell.angle_gamma   90.00
#
_symmetry.space_group_name_H-M   'P 1'
#
loop_
_entity.id
_entity.type
_entity.pdbx_description
1 polymer ?
#
loop_
_entity_poly.entity_id
_entity_poly.type
_entity_poly.pdbx_seq_one_letter_code
_entity_poly.pdbx_strand_id
1 'polypeptide(L)'
;VMFLRKSVKLGAFCTVLMLVCWTAVYNNSLAFGGSVKIVVMPKGNAVQAVLYDKTKGMVFDIGSKGKLNSGMESFLELYGIKELKGAFIESEQYYTITKYNEQMTIRPDRFYINGEPDNDSELPFMTGTQLDWNGVKIEALEDGYKITTEGCVVTIEKGSVTINGRNLDTTDEEYPLMIDMKNSQIRRTEYGFAYGFGSW
;
A
#
# COMPACT_ATOMS: atom_id res chain seq x y z
N VAL A 1 42.64 34.01 -14.14
CA VAL A 1 41.20 34.13 -14.47
C VAL A 1 40.62 32.82 -15.02
N MET A 2 41.38 32.07 -15.82
CA MET A 2 40.87 30.80 -16.44
C MET A 2 40.74 29.65 -15.44
N PHE A 3 41.59 29.55 -14.44
CA PHE A 3 41.53 28.54 -13.36
C PHE A 3 40.33 28.73 -12.41
N LEU A 4 40.03 30.01 -12.09
CA LEU A 4 38.86 30.32 -11.23
C LEU A 4 37.53 29.92 -11.89
N ARG A 5 37.39 30.07 -13.20
CA ARG A 5 36.17 29.67 -13.93
C ARG A 5 35.96 28.14 -13.95
N LYS A 6 37.04 27.35 -13.97
CA LYS A 6 36.94 25.87 -13.91
C LYS A 6 36.55 25.39 -12.51
N SER A 7 37.12 25.99 -11.46
CA SER A 7 36.78 25.60 -10.06
C SER A 7 35.34 25.97 -9.69
N VAL A 8 34.81 27.10 -10.18
CA VAL A 8 33.41 27.51 -9.97
C VAL A 8 32.47 26.54 -10.69
N LYS A 9 32.77 26.11 -11.91
CA LYS A 9 31.95 25.14 -12.64
C LYS A 9 31.96 23.78 -11.97
N LEU A 10 33.12 23.32 -11.47
CA LEU A 10 33.25 22.06 -10.73
C LEU A 10 32.48 22.13 -9.41
N GLY A 11 32.58 23.24 -8.67
CA GLY A 11 31.79 23.44 -7.44
C GLY A 11 30.30 23.42 -7.69
N ALA A 12 29.81 24.12 -8.71
CA ALA A 12 28.40 24.11 -9.07
C ALA A 12 27.90 22.71 -9.46
N PHE A 13 28.70 21.95 -10.21
CA PHE A 13 28.37 20.56 -10.57
C PHE A 13 28.29 19.67 -9.35
N CYS A 14 29.27 19.77 -8.43
CA CYS A 14 29.22 18.98 -7.18
C CYS A 14 28.02 19.35 -6.32
N THR A 15 27.63 20.62 -6.23
CA THR A 15 26.44 21.03 -5.49
C THR A 15 25.16 20.48 -6.09
N VAL A 16 25.00 20.51 -7.41
CA VAL A 16 23.86 19.93 -8.10
C VAL A 16 23.82 18.42 -7.88
N LEU A 17 24.96 17.73 -7.99
CA LEU A 17 25.07 16.29 -7.75
C LEU A 17 24.67 15.94 -6.31
N MET A 18 25.15 16.70 -5.31
CA MET A 18 24.76 16.52 -3.91
C MET A 18 23.25 16.72 -3.70
N LEU A 19 22.65 17.74 -4.32
CA LEU A 19 21.21 17.98 -4.24
C LEU A 19 20.41 16.82 -4.85
N VAL A 20 20.83 16.32 -6.01
CA VAL A 20 20.18 15.16 -6.66
C VAL A 20 20.33 13.91 -5.80
N CYS A 21 21.52 13.63 -5.26
CA CYS A 21 21.73 12.50 -4.33
C CYS A 21 20.92 12.69 -3.05
N TRP A 22 20.86 13.88 -2.50
CA TRP A 22 20.08 14.19 -1.30
C TRP A 22 18.57 13.97 -1.54
N THR A 23 18.04 14.48 -2.65
CA THR A 23 16.62 14.26 -3.00
C THR A 23 16.32 12.78 -3.25
N ALA A 24 17.22 12.06 -3.91
CA ALA A 24 17.07 10.62 -4.11
C ALA A 24 17.10 9.84 -2.78
N VAL A 25 18.04 10.16 -1.88
CA VAL A 25 18.13 9.55 -0.55
C VAL A 25 16.92 9.93 0.30
N TYR A 26 16.50 11.19 0.24
CA TYR A 26 15.33 11.68 0.97
C TYR A 26 14.05 11.01 0.50
N ASN A 27 13.81 10.93 -0.81
CA ASN A 27 12.66 10.23 -1.38
C ASN A 27 12.72 8.73 -1.06
N ASN A 28 13.89 8.13 -1.13
CA ASN A 28 14.10 6.73 -0.77
C ASN A 28 13.85 6.50 0.73
N SER A 29 14.27 7.41 1.61
CA SER A 29 14.00 7.32 3.04
C SER A 29 12.53 7.53 3.38
N LEU A 30 11.80 8.34 2.62
CA LEU A 30 10.36 8.50 2.73
C LEU A 30 9.60 7.25 2.27
N ALA A 31 10.07 6.64 1.18
CA ALA A 31 9.50 5.41 0.63
C ALA A 31 9.90 4.16 1.44
N PHE A 32 11.15 4.14 1.93
CA PHE A 32 11.76 2.96 2.57
C PHE A 32 12.18 3.19 4.03
N GLY A 33 11.85 4.34 4.62
CA GLY A 33 12.10 4.59 6.05
C GLY A 33 11.45 3.46 6.87
N GLY A 34 12.24 2.78 7.72
CA GLY A 34 11.99 1.50 8.38
C GLY A 34 10.75 1.39 9.29
N SER A 35 9.64 1.97 8.89
CA SER A 35 8.32 1.80 9.49
C SER A 35 7.39 1.11 8.50
N VAL A 36 6.58 0.21 9.00
CA VAL A 36 5.48 -0.38 8.25
C VAL A 36 4.51 0.72 7.87
N LYS A 37 4.07 0.71 6.63
CA LYS A 37 3.13 1.69 6.07
C LYS A 37 1.94 0.99 5.47
N ILE A 38 0.79 1.64 5.51
CA ILE A 38 -0.38 1.21 4.78
C ILE A 38 -0.81 2.32 3.82
N VAL A 39 -1.06 1.95 2.59
CA VAL A 39 -1.66 2.85 1.59
C VAL A 39 -3.05 2.39 1.30
N VAL A 40 -3.99 3.28 1.44
CA VAL A 40 -5.42 3.04 1.25
C VAL A 40 -5.87 3.73 -0.02
N MET A 41 -6.57 2.98 -0.85
CA MET A 41 -7.09 3.38 -2.15
C MET A 41 -8.61 3.20 -2.15
N PRO A 42 -9.38 4.16 -1.66
CA PRO A 42 -10.83 4.08 -1.67
C PRO A 42 -11.37 4.25 -3.09
N LYS A 43 -12.45 3.55 -3.40
CA LYS A 43 -13.17 3.68 -4.66
C LYS A 43 -14.66 3.39 -4.45
N GLY A 44 -15.46 4.43 -4.22
CA GLY A 44 -16.86 4.28 -3.85
C GLY A 44 -17.00 3.47 -2.55
N ASN A 45 -17.75 2.36 -2.61
CA ASN A 45 -17.89 1.44 -1.46
C ASN A 45 -16.77 0.40 -1.36
N ALA A 46 -15.84 0.38 -2.33
CA ALA A 46 -14.69 -0.52 -2.29
C ALA A 46 -13.49 0.17 -1.65
N VAL A 47 -12.71 -0.59 -0.91
CA VAL A 47 -11.43 -0.13 -0.35
C VAL A 47 -10.37 -1.17 -0.67
N GLN A 48 -9.36 -0.75 -1.39
CA GLN A 48 -8.15 -1.55 -1.57
C GLN A 48 -7.02 -0.91 -0.78
N ALA A 49 -6.20 -1.72 -0.15
CA ALA A 49 -5.06 -1.22 0.61
C ALA A 49 -3.84 -2.11 0.46
N VAL A 50 -2.67 -1.52 0.61
CA VAL A 50 -1.39 -2.24 0.64
C VAL A 50 -0.67 -1.90 1.93
N LEU A 51 -0.52 -2.91 2.78
CA LEU A 51 0.37 -2.86 3.94
C LEU A 51 1.75 -3.32 3.50
N TYR A 52 2.79 -2.53 3.75
CA TYR A 52 4.12 -2.89 3.30
C TYR A 52 5.24 -2.47 4.27
N ASP A 53 6.30 -3.27 4.25
CA ASP A 53 7.58 -3.01 4.89
C ASP A 53 8.69 -3.24 3.88
N LYS A 54 9.40 -2.17 3.53
CA LYS A 54 10.47 -2.19 2.51
C LYS A 54 9.96 -2.75 1.16
N THR A 55 10.41 -3.96 0.82
CA THR A 55 10.11 -4.61 -0.48
C THR A 55 9.03 -5.68 -0.39
N LYS A 56 8.43 -5.87 0.79
CA LYS A 56 7.40 -6.89 1.03
C LYS A 56 6.09 -6.23 1.42
N GLY A 57 5.00 -6.79 0.93
CA GLY A 57 3.67 -6.25 1.22
C GLY A 57 2.59 -7.30 1.37
N MET A 58 1.44 -6.85 1.80
CA MET A 58 0.17 -7.57 1.84
C MET A 58 -0.92 -6.67 1.27
N VAL A 59 -1.81 -7.25 0.51
CA VAL A 59 -2.93 -6.54 -0.14
C VAL A 59 -4.22 -6.86 0.60
N PHE A 60 -5.08 -5.85 0.76
CA PHE A 60 -6.45 -5.98 1.27
C PHE A 60 -7.40 -5.51 0.19
N ASP A 61 -8.40 -6.31 -0.12
CA ASP A 61 -9.41 -6.00 -1.13
C ASP A 61 -10.80 -6.22 -0.54
N ILE A 62 -11.49 -5.12 -0.31
CA ILE A 62 -12.80 -5.10 0.35
C ILE A 62 -13.81 -4.44 -0.59
N GLY A 63 -14.86 -5.15 -0.94
CA GLY A 63 -15.98 -4.62 -1.73
C GLY A 63 -15.70 -4.36 -3.21
N SER A 64 -14.53 -4.71 -3.74
CA SER A 64 -14.16 -4.41 -5.14
C SER A 64 -14.91 -5.23 -6.18
N LYS A 65 -15.57 -6.32 -5.77
CA LYS A 65 -16.28 -7.26 -6.67
C LYS A 65 -15.40 -7.73 -7.85
N GLY A 66 -14.12 -7.97 -7.58
CA GLY A 66 -13.15 -8.45 -8.55
C GLY A 66 -12.63 -7.37 -9.52
N LYS A 67 -12.89 -6.10 -9.27
CA LYS A 67 -12.28 -5.01 -10.04
C LYS A 67 -11.00 -4.56 -9.33
N LEU A 68 -9.88 -5.16 -9.70
CA LEU A 68 -8.58 -4.66 -9.27
C LEU A 68 -8.41 -3.20 -9.66
N ASN A 69 -7.88 -2.42 -8.74
CA ASN A 69 -7.46 -1.08 -9.05
C ASN A 69 -6.23 -1.16 -9.97
N SER A 70 -6.33 -0.66 -11.19
CA SER A 70 -5.21 -0.62 -12.14
C SER A 70 -3.99 0.14 -11.61
N GLY A 71 -4.20 1.04 -10.64
CA GLY A 71 -3.13 1.75 -9.97
C GLY A 71 -2.34 0.90 -8.97
N MET A 72 -2.85 -0.27 -8.57
CA MET A 72 -2.17 -1.09 -7.56
C MET A 72 -0.82 -1.61 -8.07
N GLU A 73 -0.75 -2.14 -9.28
CA GLU A 73 0.50 -2.63 -9.86
C GLU A 73 1.53 -1.50 -10.00
N SER A 74 1.11 -0.35 -10.54
CA SER A 74 1.95 0.84 -10.63
C SER A 74 2.42 1.32 -9.26
N PHE A 75 1.58 1.20 -8.24
CA PHE A 75 1.97 1.51 -6.87
C PHE A 75 3.04 0.54 -6.36
N LEU A 76 2.86 -0.77 -6.54
CA LEU A 76 3.83 -1.77 -6.10
C LEU A 76 5.21 -1.55 -6.74
N GLU A 77 5.24 -1.26 -8.04
CA GLU A 77 6.46 -0.96 -8.78
C GLU A 77 7.12 0.33 -8.28
N LEU A 78 6.36 1.42 -8.17
CA LEU A 78 6.84 2.73 -7.75
C LEU A 78 7.48 2.69 -6.36
N TYR A 79 6.88 1.96 -5.44
CA TYR A 79 7.37 1.82 -4.06
C TYR A 79 8.36 0.66 -3.89
N GLY A 80 8.74 0.00 -4.97
CA GLY A 80 9.74 -1.06 -4.99
C GLY A 80 9.33 -2.31 -4.23
N ILE A 81 8.02 -2.57 -4.13
CA ILE A 81 7.49 -3.79 -3.53
C ILE A 81 7.70 -4.92 -4.52
N LYS A 82 8.42 -5.95 -4.10
CA LYS A 82 8.85 -7.06 -4.96
C LYS A 82 8.16 -8.38 -4.63
N GLU A 83 7.61 -8.47 -3.42
CA GLU A 83 6.98 -9.68 -2.90
C GLU A 83 5.66 -9.32 -2.21
N LEU A 84 4.60 -10.00 -2.54
CA LEU A 84 3.34 -9.97 -1.81
C LEU A 84 3.21 -11.23 -0.97
N LYS A 85 3.27 -11.07 0.36
CA LYS A 85 3.18 -12.18 1.32
C LYS A 85 1.76 -12.72 1.48
N GLY A 86 0.77 -11.93 1.11
CA GLY A 86 -0.61 -12.34 1.10
C GLY A 86 -1.54 -11.33 0.47
N ALA A 87 -2.72 -11.80 0.09
CA ALA A 87 -3.86 -10.99 -0.27
C ALA A 87 -5.06 -11.41 0.56
N PHE A 88 -5.69 -10.45 1.23
CA PHE A 88 -6.88 -10.62 2.03
C PHE A 88 -8.09 -10.24 1.19
N ILE A 89 -8.99 -11.16 0.97
CA ILE A 89 -10.11 -11.05 0.03
C ILE A 89 -11.41 -11.48 0.71
N GLU A 90 -12.52 -10.79 0.44
CA GLU A 90 -13.85 -11.24 0.87
C GLU A 90 -14.29 -12.49 0.10
N SER A 91 -15.02 -13.40 0.75
CA SER A 91 -15.46 -14.69 0.18
C SER A 91 -16.32 -14.58 -1.07
N GLU A 92 -17.07 -13.49 -1.22
CA GLU A 92 -17.91 -13.25 -2.39
C GLU A 92 -17.13 -12.86 -3.65
N GLN A 93 -15.79 -12.87 -3.58
CA GLN A 93 -14.94 -12.28 -4.60
C GLN A 93 -13.98 -13.28 -5.27
N TYR A 94 -14.40 -14.51 -5.45
CA TYR A 94 -13.62 -15.54 -6.17
C TYR A 94 -13.01 -15.06 -7.48
N TYR A 95 -13.71 -14.20 -8.21
CA TYR A 95 -13.18 -13.51 -9.39
C TYR A 95 -11.91 -12.69 -9.14
N THR A 96 -11.70 -12.23 -7.93
CA THR A 96 -10.53 -11.43 -7.59
C THR A 96 -9.26 -12.26 -7.61
N ILE A 97 -9.29 -13.50 -7.09
CA ILE A 97 -8.12 -14.41 -7.06
C ILE A 97 -7.65 -14.71 -8.48
N THR A 98 -8.57 -15.05 -9.38
CA THR A 98 -8.23 -15.30 -10.78
C THR A 98 -7.59 -14.06 -11.41
N LYS A 99 -8.13 -12.88 -11.15
CA LYS A 99 -7.59 -11.62 -11.68
C LYS A 99 -6.23 -11.27 -11.11
N TYR A 100 -6.01 -11.48 -9.80
CA TYR A 100 -4.68 -11.31 -9.21
C TYR A 100 -3.66 -12.21 -9.90
N ASN A 101 -4.03 -13.46 -10.16
CA ASN A 101 -3.14 -14.42 -10.82
C ASN A 101 -2.90 -14.11 -12.31
N GLU A 102 -3.87 -13.52 -13.01
CA GLU A 102 -3.79 -13.25 -14.44
C GLU A 102 -3.20 -11.87 -14.76
N GLN A 103 -3.48 -10.86 -13.95
CA GLN A 103 -3.22 -9.45 -14.25
C GLN A 103 -2.03 -8.87 -13.50
N MET A 104 -1.64 -9.45 -12.35
CA MET A 104 -0.53 -8.90 -11.57
C MET A 104 0.78 -9.60 -11.88
N THR A 105 1.81 -8.79 -12.14
CA THR A 105 3.20 -9.25 -12.29
C THR A 105 3.73 -9.81 -10.96
N ILE A 106 3.38 -9.18 -9.84
CA ILE A 106 3.74 -9.60 -8.50
C ILE A 106 2.54 -10.34 -7.89
N ARG A 107 2.63 -11.66 -7.83
CA ARG A 107 1.56 -12.51 -7.30
C ARG A 107 1.68 -12.67 -5.80
N PRO A 108 0.55 -12.70 -5.05
CA PRO A 108 0.55 -13.03 -3.64
C PRO A 108 1.00 -14.47 -3.40
N ASP A 109 1.83 -14.67 -2.37
CA ASP A 109 2.26 -16.02 -1.94
C ASP A 109 1.07 -16.85 -1.45
N ARG A 110 0.07 -16.20 -0.85
CA ARG A 110 -1.13 -16.82 -0.28
C ARG A 110 -2.34 -15.90 -0.39
N PHE A 111 -3.52 -16.51 -0.44
CA PHE A 111 -4.79 -15.83 -0.35
C PHE A 111 -5.45 -16.13 0.99
N TYR A 112 -5.87 -15.10 1.70
CA TYR A 112 -6.61 -15.17 2.94
C TYR A 112 -8.06 -14.79 2.66
N ILE A 113 -8.96 -15.75 2.84
CA ILE A 113 -10.37 -15.57 2.46
C ILE A 113 -11.21 -15.40 3.72
N ASN A 114 -11.98 -14.32 3.79
CA ASN A 114 -12.99 -14.13 4.83
C ASN A 114 -14.22 -15.00 4.50
N GLY A 115 -14.09 -16.30 4.71
CA GLY A 115 -15.09 -17.30 4.37
C GLY A 115 -14.46 -18.68 4.17
N GLU A 116 -15.20 -19.59 3.51
CA GLU A 116 -14.71 -20.93 3.19
C GLU A 116 -13.83 -20.86 1.95
N PRO A 117 -12.59 -21.40 2.00
CA PRO A 117 -11.70 -21.45 0.84
C PRO A 117 -12.18 -22.51 -0.18
N ASP A 118 -12.01 -22.19 -1.47
CA ASP A 118 -12.39 -23.09 -2.56
C ASP A 118 -11.27 -24.03 -3.00
N ASN A 119 -10.01 -23.75 -2.62
CA ASN A 119 -8.85 -24.56 -2.99
C ASN A 119 -7.69 -24.46 -1.98
N ASP A 120 -6.69 -25.34 -2.14
CA ASP A 120 -5.54 -25.47 -1.21
C ASP A 120 -4.61 -24.25 -1.16
N SER A 121 -4.67 -23.34 -2.12
CA SER A 121 -3.88 -22.08 -2.11
C SER A 121 -4.51 -20.97 -1.29
N GLU A 122 -5.71 -21.21 -0.79
CA GLU A 122 -6.52 -20.29 -0.03
C GLU A 122 -6.54 -20.71 1.44
N LEU A 123 -6.44 -19.76 2.33
CA LEU A 123 -6.50 -19.97 3.76
C LEU A 123 -7.73 -19.27 4.34
N PRO A 124 -8.53 -19.95 5.15
CA PRO A 124 -9.64 -19.30 5.83
C PRO A 124 -9.11 -18.24 6.79
N PHE A 125 -9.66 -17.04 6.71
CA PHE A 125 -9.34 -15.93 7.60
C PHE A 125 -10.63 -15.27 8.08
N MET A 126 -11.42 -16.08 8.81
CA MET A 126 -12.74 -15.69 9.29
C MET A 126 -12.67 -14.67 10.43
N THR A 127 -13.77 -14.00 10.66
CA THR A 127 -13.96 -13.04 11.75
C THR A 127 -13.37 -13.53 13.08
N GLY A 128 -12.53 -12.71 13.70
CA GLY A 128 -11.79 -13.03 14.92
C GLY A 128 -10.47 -13.76 14.70
N THR A 129 -10.16 -14.19 13.46
CA THR A 129 -8.83 -14.74 13.14
C THR A 129 -7.79 -13.63 13.13
N GLN A 130 -6.59 -13.96 13.60
CA GLN A 130 -5.49 -13.00 13.73
C GLN A 130 -4.21 -13.53 13.08
N LEU A 131 -3.48 -12.65 12.43
CA LEU A 131 -2.16 -12.89 11.83
C LEU A 131 -1.19 -11.84 12.34
N ASP A 132 0.00 -12.25 12.74
CA ASP A 132 1.11 -11.33 13.03
C ASP A 132 2.08 -11.31 11.85
N TRP A 133 2.40 -10.11 11.36
CA TRP A 133 3.36 -9.90 10.30
C TRP A 133 4.25 -8.69 10.61
N ASN A 134 5.53 -8.94 10.86
CA ASN A 134 6.52 -7.90 11.18
C ASN A 134 6.11 -6.98 12.35
N GLY A 135 5.48 -7.54 13.40
CA GLY A 135 4.98 -6.79 14.55
C GLY A 135 3.69 -6.01 14.27
N VAL A 136 3.06 -6.26 13.13
CA VAL A 136 1.72 -5.76 12.81
C VAL A 136 0.72 -6.89 13.00
N LYS A 137 -0.27 -6.65 13.83
CA LYS A 137 -1.37 -7.57 14.06
C LYS A 137 -2.51 -7.26 13.09
N ILE A 138 -2.89 -8.25 12.31
CA ILE A 138 -4.01 -8.18 11.36
C ILE A 138 -5.11 -9.07 11.92
N GLU A 139 -6.31 -8.53 12.08
CA GLU A 139 -7.49 -9.20 12.61
C GLU A 139 -8.63 -9.08 11.61
N ALA A 140 -9.29 -10.18 11.30
CA ALA A 140 -10.49 -10.19 10.48
C ALA A 140 -11.69 -9.71 11.29
N LEU A 141 -12.44 -8.76 10.72
CA LEU A 141 -13.74 -8.30 11.19
C LEU A 141 -14.85 -8.89 10.31
N GLU A 142 -16.11 -8.66 10.67
CA GLU A 142 -17.26 -9.10 9.88
C GLU A 142 -17.22 -8.51 8.46
N ASP A 143 -16.99 -7.20 8.33
CA ASP A 143 -17.01 -6.46 7.08
C ASP A 143 -15.64 -5.86 6.69
N GLY A 144 -14.54 -6.43 7.17
CA GLY A 144 -13.23 -5.86 6.88
C GLY A 144 -12.08 -6.39 7.74
N TYR A 145 -11.09 -5.52 7.96
CA TYR A 145 -9.87 -5.87 8.67
C TYR A 145 -9.42 -4.76 9.60
N LYS A 146 -8.89 -5.16 10.76
CA LYS A 146 -8.24 -4.27 11.71
C LYS A 146 -6.75 -4.55 11.74
N ILE A 147 -5.96 -3.52 11.52
CA ILE A 147 -4.51 -3.59 11.40
C ILE A 147 -3.92 -2.75 12.54
N THR A 148 -3.19 -3.39 13.43
CA THR A 148 -2.75 -2.80 14.69
C THR A 148 -1.24 -2.89 14.85
N THR A 149 -0.62 -1.78 15.25
CA THR A 149 0.75 -1.69 15.76
C THR A 149 0.73 -1.05 17.15
N GLU A 150 1.90 -0.90 17.80
CA GLU A 150 1.99 -0.19 19.08
C GLU A 150 1.52 1.27 19.02
N GLY A 151 1.68 1.93 17.85
CA GLY A 151 1.40 3.36 17.67
C GLY A 151 0.17 3.69 16.86
N CYS A 152 -0.44 2.70 16.18
CA CYS A 152 -1.51 2.96 15.22
C CYS A 152 -2.47 1.80 15.09
N VAL A 153 -3.75 2.12 15.03
CA VAL A 153 -4.83 1.18 14.70
C VAL A 153 -5.54 1.69 13.45
N VAL A 154 -5.49 0.93 12.39
CA VAL A 154 -6.23 1.19 11.14
C VAL A 154 -7.31 0.14 11.00
N THR A 155 -8.55 0.58 10.84
CA THR A 155 -9.67 -0.31 10.48
C THR A 155 -10.10 0.02 9.07
N ILE A 156 -10.19 -1.00 8.23
CA ILE A 156 -10.62 -0.91 6.84
C ILE A 156 -11.87 -1.74 6.71
N GLU A 157 -12.97 -1.09 6.41
CA GLU A 157 -14.28 -1.71 6.21
C GLU A 157 -14.87 -1.22 4.88
N LYS A 158 -15.93 -1.87 4.44
CA LYS A 158 -16.61 -1.50 3.21
C LYS A 158 -17.08 -0.04 3.26
N GLY A 159 -16.49 0.80 2.40
CA GLY A 159 -16.82 2.22 2.30
C GLY A 159 -16.28 3.09 3.43
N SER A 160 -15.51 2.55 4.36
CA SER A 160 -14.95 3.34 5.44
C SER A 160 -13.54 2.93 5.85
N VAL A 161 -12.76 3.91 6.27
CA VAL A 161 -11.42 3.71 6.85
C VAL A 161 -11.30 4.56 8.09
N THR A 162 -10.87 3.96 9.19
CA THR A 162 -10.62 4.69 10.43
C THR A 162 -9.16 4.57 10.86
N ILE A 163 -8.64 5.61 11.51
CA ILE A 163 -7.36 5.60 12.18
C ILE A 163 -7.56 5.99 13.63
N ASN A 164 -7.16 5.12 14.55
CA ASN A 164 -7.32 5.33 15.98
C ASN A 164 -8.76 5.74 16.36
N GLY A 165 -9.75 5.12 15.68
CA GLY A 165 -11.19 5.39 15.87
C GLY A 165 -11.72 6.68 15.24
N ARG A 166 -10.91 7.40 14.45
CA ARG A 166 -11.38 8.58 13.70
C ARG A 166 -11.55 8.21 12.24
N ASN A 167 -12.71 8.51 11.68
CA ASN A 167 -12.97 8.32 10.26
C ASN A 167 -12.05 9.18 9.41
N LEU A 168 -11.48 8.56 8.37
CA LEU A 168 -10.80 9.28 7.32
C LEU A 168 -11.80 9.75 6.29
N ASP A 169 -11.57 10.94 5.78
CA ASP A 169 -12.26 11.41 4.59
C ASP A 169 -11.71 10.67 3.37
N THR A 170 -12.51 9.74 2.86
CA THR A 170 -12.21 8.93 1.68
C THR A 170 -12.98 9.39 0.45
N THR A 171 -13.62 10.56 0.50
CA THR A 171 -14.42 11.11 -0.61
C THR A 171 -13.58 11.55 -1.79
N ASP A 172 -12.31 11.89 -1.55
CA ASP A 172 -11.34 12.24 -2.59
C ASP A 172 -10.65 10.96 -3.10
N GLU A 173 -11.27 10.33 -4.09
CA GLU A 173 -10.79 9.07 -4.68
C GLU A 173 -9.52 9.25 -5.54
N GLU A 174 -9.13 10.48 -5.83
CA GLU A 174 -8.03 10.78 -6.75
C GLU A 174 -6.66 10.50 -6.13
N TYR A 175 -6.54 10.64 -4.80
CA TYR A 175 -5.26 10.52 -4.12
C TYR A 175 -5.28 9.45 -3.02
N PRO A 176 -4.47 8.39 -3.15
CA PRO A 176 -4.32 7.40 -2.08
C PRO A 176 -3.78 8.02 -0.79
N LEU A 177 -4.24 7.49 0.32
CA LEU A 177 -3.80 7.90 1.65
C LEU A 177 -2.71 6.95 2.16
N MET A 178 -1.53 7.48 2.40
CA MET A 178 -0.44 6.75 3.05
C MET A 178 -0.45 7.03 4.56
N ILE A 179 -0.46 5.98 5.34
CA ILE A 179 -0.44 6.02 6.80
C ILE A 179 0.85 5.36 7.28
N ASP A 180 1.65 6.07 8.04
CA ASP A 180 2.78 5.50 8.76
C ASP A 180 2.27 4.83 10.03
N MET A 181 2.40 3.51 10.11
CA MET A 181 1.87 2.69 11.20
C MET A 181 2.63 2.86 12.52
N LYS A 182 3.78 3.52 12.53
CA LYS A 182 4.56 3.79 13.75
C LYS A 182 4.06 5.02 14.51
N ASN A 183 3.68 6.07 13.81
CA ASN A 183 3.37 7.38 14.40
C ASN A 183 2.00 7.92 13.99
N SER A 184 1.18 7.13 13.29
CA SER A 184 -0.15 7.50 12.80
C SER A 184 -0.16 8.73 11.89
N GLN A 185 0.98 9.07 11.26
CA GLN A 185 1.02 10.18 10.33
C GLN A 185 0.35 9.80 9.01
N ILE A 186 -0.52 10.69 8.56
CA ILE A 186 -1.25 10.54 7.30
C ILE A 186 -0.65 11.50 6.30
N ARG A 187 -0.41 11.00 5.08
CA ARG A 187 0.01 11.82 3.94
C ARG A 187 -0.82 11.43 2.73
N ARG A 188 -1.25 12.41 1.95
CA ARG A 188 -1.74 12.17 0.60
C ARG A 188 -0.56 11.95 -0.32
N THR A 189 -0.60 10.92 -1.16
CA THR A 189 0.47 10.67 -2.12
C THR A 189 0.21 11.50 -3.37
N GLU A 190 0.93 12.59 -3.54
CA GLU A 190 0.83 13.46 -4.73
C GLU A 190 1.44 12.81 -5.98
N TYR A 191 2.21 11.74 -5.84
CA TYR A 191 2.99 11.13 -6.91
C TYR A 191 2.62 9.67 -7.15
N GLY A 192 2.34 9.33 -8.39
CA GLY A 192 2.31 7.96 -8.90
C GLY A 192 0.96 7.48 -9.40
N PHE A 193 -0.15 8.12 -9.03
CA PHE A 193 -1.47 7.68 -9.49
C PHE A 193 -2.02 8.49 -10.66
N ALA A 194 -1.51 9.70 -10.92
CA ALA A 194 -1.92 10.53 -12.05
C ALA A 194 -1.71 9.86 -13.43
N TYR A 195 -0.89 8.84 -13.51
CA TYR A 195 -0.64 8.10 -14.76
C TYR A 195 -1.39 6.77 -14.87
N GLY A 196 -2.05 6.29 -13.83
CA GLY A 196 -2.75 5.01 -13.81
C GLY A 196 -4.28 5.07 -13.79
N PHE A 197 -4.84 6.20 -13.39
CA PHE A 197 -6.29 6.41 -13.41
C PHE A 197 -6.73 7.03 -14.73
N GLY A 198 -6.42 6.35 -15.84
CA GLY A 198 -7.06 6.61 -17.11
C GLY A 198 -8.55 6.33 -16.95
N SER A 199 -9.35 7.34 -17.31
CA SER A 199 -10.81 7.34 -17.45
C SER A 199 -11.38 5.96 -17.77
N TRP A 200 -12.25 5.48 -16.91
CA TRP A 200 -13.14 4.33 -17.12
C TRP A 200 -14.51 4.77 -17.52
#